data_ca37d7c13601443f184106166a97a765
#
_entry.id   ca37d7c13601443f184106166a97a765
#
_cell.length_a   1.000
_cell.length_b   1.000
_cell.length_c   1.000
_cell.angle_alpha   90.00
_cell.angle_beta   90.00
_cell.angle_gamma   90.00
#
_symmetry.space_group_name_H-M   'P 1'
#
loop_
_entity.id
_entity.type
_entity.pdbx_description
1 polymer ?
#
loop_
_entity_poly.entity_id
_entity_poly.type
_entity_poly.pdbx_seq_one_letter_code
_entity_poly.pdbx_strand_id
1 'polypeptide(L)'
;MKTEIKYGKKLTNKFIKRIFLWTSIYTFIFIILWLLCRSICSSVIWYEGDFFYDILRNIGYSFTTLLIIWLIGFSIIVIICLYKTLSYVDSIVDASTLLISDKEEDIVLPEDLLDVEKRMNQIKKQARKNLRLAQENEQRKNDLIVYLAHDIKTPLTSMIGYLSLLNEINDMPLKQRVKYINIALEKSYRLEDLINELFDISRFNAETIILSKEELNLTMMLEQIVDDFYPILKENNKEITIKSDDKIIIYADSDKIARVFGNIIKNAINYSINNDKIEIEVKKDNQNVIVKVKNKGAKIPEEKLKRIFEKFYRADSSRTSKTGGSGLGLAIAKEIVELHNGKIIATSNDLETVFEVVLPLCKN
;
A
#
# COMPACT_ATOMS: atom_id res chain seq x y z
N MET A 1 17.39 5.29 8.14
CA MET A 1 18.81 5.09 8.52
C MET A 1 19.33 6.04 9.60
N LYS A 2 19.18 7.39 9.54
CA LYS A 2 19.65 8.30 10.65
C LYS A 2 18.88 8.15 11.97
N THR A 3 17.64 7.78 11.97
CA THR A 3 16.80 7.56 13.16
C THR A 3 17.09 6.23 13.86
N GLU A 4 17.44 5.17 13.12
CA GLU A 4 17.76 3.83 13.68
C GLU A 4 19.05 3.82 14.51
N ILE A 5 20.09 4.54 14.05
CA ILE A 5 21.36 4.67 14.76
C ILE A 5 21.18 5.39 16.12
N LYS A 6 20.18 6.25 16.24
CA LYS A 6 19.94 7.03 17.47
C LYS A 6 19.40 6.18 18.62
N TYR A 7 18.63 5.12 18.34
CA TYR A 7 18.01 4.30 19.39
C TYR A 7 18.94 3.21 19.93
N GLY A 8 19.72 2.57 19.07
CA GLY A 8 20.77 1.64 19.55
C GLY A 8 21.73 2.35 20.51
N LYS A 9 22.16 3.57 20.16
CA LYS A 9 22.99 4.40 21.05
C LYS A 9 22.30 4.76 22.38
N LYS A 10 20.99 5.03 22.37
CA LYS A 10 20.23 5.36 23.59
C LYS A 10 20.17 4.17 24.55
N LEU A 11 19.91 2.97 24.02
CA LEU A 11 19.86 1.73 24.80
C LEU A 11 21.24 1.38 25.35
N THR A 12 22.28 1.39 24.53
CA THR A 12 23.66 1.16 24.92
C THR A 12 24.11 2.15 26.02
N ASN A 13 23.79 3.44 25.84
CA ASN A 13 24.11 4.45 26.87
C ASN A 13 23.36 4.21 28.19
N LYS A 14 22.11 3.68 28.14
CA LYS A 14 21.38 3.33 29.37
C LYS A 14 22.06 2.17 30.14
N PHE A 15 22.53 1.15 29.43
CA PHE A 15 23.26 0.03 30.03
C PHE A 15 24.62 0.46 30.57
N ILE A 16 25.39 1.21 29.80
CA ILE A 16 26.69 1.73 30.25
C ILE A 16 26.52 2.59 31.52
N LYS A 17 25.55 3.49 31.55
CA LYS A 17 25.27 4.31 32.76
C LYS A 17 24.87 3.44 33.96
N ARG A 18 24.12 2.36 33.75
CA ARG A 18 23.69 1.43 34.80
C ARG A 18 24.88 0.68 35.37
N ILE A 19 25.77 0.15 34.53
CA ILE A 19 27.02 -0.50 34.98
C ILE A 19 27.87 0.49 35.77
N PHE A 20 28.08 1.68 35.22
CA PHE A 20 28.86 2.72 35.88
C PHE A 20 28.27 3.12 37.24
N LEU A 21 26.94 3.27 37.33
CA LEU A 21 26.27 3.60 38.58
C LEU A 21 26.49 2.50 39.67
N TRP A 22 26.24 1.24 39.31
CA TRP A 22 26.39 0.14 40.26
C TRP A 22 27.84 -0.09 40.69
N THR A 23 28.78 0.02 39.77
CA THR A 23 30.21 -0.08 40.08
C THR A 23 30.69 1.09 40.95
N SER A 24 30.21 2.31 40.72
CA SER A 24 30.51 3.48 41.55
C SER A 24 29.95 3.33 42.96
N ILE A 25 28.70 2.89 43.11
CA ILE A 25 28.06 2.64 44.40
C ILE A 25 28.85 1.56 45.16
N TYR A 26 29.18 0.45 44.49
CA TYR A 26 29.97 -0.62 45.09
C TYR A 26 31.33 -0.12 45.58
N THR A 27 32.06 0.61 44.75
CA THR A 27 33.38 1.16 45.11
C THR A 27 33.28 2.11 46.30
N PHE A 28 32.25 2.96 46.33
CA PHE A 28 32.01 3.88 47.44
C PHE A 28 31.71 3.16 48.74
N ILE A 29 30.83 2.17 48.74
CA ILE A 29 30.50 1.35 49.91
C ILE A 29 31.73 0.57 50.37
N PHE A 30 32.49 0.00 49.42
CA PHE A 30 33.72 -0.74 49.75
C PHE A 30 34.74 0.14 50.46
N ILE A 31 34.96 1.37 50.01
CA ILE A 31 35.88 2.32 50.65
C ILE A 31 35.40 2.69 52.06
N ILE A 32 34.11 2.96 52.24
CA ILE A 32 33.54 3.28 53.55
C ILE A 32 33.72 2.11 54.53
N LEU A 33 33.39 0.89 54.13
CA LEU A 33 33.54 -0.30 54.95
C LEU A 33 35.01 -0.55 55.32
N TRP A 34 35.91 -0.34 54.38
CA TRP A 34 37.35 -0.45 54.65
C TRP A 34 37.83 0.58 55.67
N LEU A 35 37.39 1.87 55.48
CA LEU A 35 37.76 2.93 56.46
C LEU A 35 37.21 2.67 57.84
N LEU A 36 35.98 2.19 57.98
CA LEU A 36 35.32 1.81 59.19
C LEU A 36 36.08 0.63 59.86
N CYS A 37 36.39 -0.42 59.15
CA CYS A 37 37.15 -1.56 59.61
C CYS A 37 38.51 -1.13 60.12
N ARG A 38 39.21 -0.30 59.33
CA ARG A 38 40.52 0.26 59.74
C ARG A 38 40.40 1.09 60.97
N SER A 39 39.37 1.94 61.13
CA SER A 39 39.17 2.76 62.35
C SER A 39 38.92 1.89 63.60
N ILE A 40 38.07 0.86 63.49
CA ILE A 40 37.76 -0.08 64.55
C ILE A 40 39.03 -0.87 64.92
N CYS A 41 39.76 -1.41 63.96
CA CYS A 41 40.99 -2.16 64.20
C CYS A 41 42.06 -1.30 64.81
N SER A 42 42.16 0.00 64.53
CA SER A 42 43.14 0.91 65.18
C SER A 42 42.76 1.33 66.58
N SER A 43 41.52 1.18 67.00
CA SER A 43 41.04 1.51 68.37
C SER A 43 41.17 0.35 69.35
N VAL A 44 41.47 -0.87 68.90
CA VAL A 44 41.62 -2.09 69.71
C VAL A 44 43.12 -2.45 69.86
N ILE A 45 43.55 -2.77 71.02
CA ILE A 45 44.92 -3.30 71.30
C ILE A 45 44.90 -4.78 71.00
N TRP A 46 45.61 -5.19 69.92
CA TRP A 46 45.72 -6.59 69.48
C TRP A 46 46.98 -7.24 70.02
N TYR A 47 46.88 -8.47 70.55
CA TYR A 47 48.02 -9.25 71.06
C TYR A 47 48.37 -10.39 70.09
N GLU A 48 49.63 -10.73 69.94
CA GLU A 48 50.11 -11.91 69.25
C GLU A 48 49.47 -13.18 69.86
N GLY A 49 48.61 -13.88 69.08
CA GLY A 49 47.84 -15.03 69.57
C GLY A 49 46.30 -14.84 69.49
N ASP A 50 45.83 -13.62 69.30
CA ASP A 50 44.41 -13.38 69.08
C ASP A 50 44.00 -14.00 67.75
N PHE A 51 42.89 -14.75 67.71
CA PHE A 51 42.43 -15.49 66.55
C PHE A 51 42.25 -14.61 65.26
N PHE A 52 41.90 -13.36 65.44
CA PHE A 52 41.72 -12.42 64.31
C PHE A 52 42.96 -11.58 64.00
N TYR A 53 44.00 -11.63 64.77
CA TYR A 53 45.18 -10.78 64.65
C TYR A 53 45.85 -10.91 63.28
N ASP A 54 46.17 -12.14 62.89
CA ASP A 54 46.82 -12.40 61.58
C ASP A 54 45.91 -12.13 60.40
N ILE A 55 44.60 -12.41 60.55
CA ILE A 55 43.61 -12.14 59.49
C ILE A 55 43.47 -10.65 59.31
N LEU A 56 43.27 -9.86 60.35
CA LEU A 56 43.08 -8.41 60.26
C LEU A 56 44.36 -7.68 59.85
N ARG A 57 45.53 -8.17 60.25
CA ARG A 57 46.81 -7.64 59.79
C ARG A 57 47.02 -7.86 58.31
N ASN A 58 46.71 -9.03 57.79
CA ASN A 58 46.87 -9.35 56.40
C ASN A 58 45.80 -8.68 55.52
N ILE A 59 44.53 -8.62 55.92
CA ILE A 59 43.44 -8.03 55.20
C ILE A 59 43.43 -6.50 55.31
N GLY A 60 43.67 -5.95 56.50
CA GLY A 60 43.58 -4.52 56.79
C GLY A 60 44.77 -3.68 56.29
N TYR A 61 45.94 -4.26 56.16
CA TYR A 61 47.19 -3.55 55.82
C TYR A 61 47.78 -3.94 54.46
N SER A 62 47.37 -5.08 53.86
CA SER A 62 47.85 -5.48 52.55
C SER A 62 47.01 -4.87 51.47
N PHE A 63 47.58 -3.96 50.69
CA PHE A 63 46.92 -3.36 49.49
C PHE A 63 46.50 -4.43 48.46
N THR A 64 47.30 -5.50 48.33
CA THR A 64 47.03 -6.58 47.36
C THR A 64 45.78 -7.37 47.72
N THR A 65 45.56 -7.71 49.01
CA THR A 65 44.32 -8.43 49.40
C THR A 65 43.07 -7.60 49.25
N LEU A 66 43.13 -6.31 49.56
CA LEU A 66 42.01 -5.39 49.36
C LEU A 66 41.67 -5.24 47.89
N LEU A 67 42.67 -5.12 47.03
CA LEU A 67 42.49 -5.02 45.58
C LEU A 67 41.86 -6.30 45.00
N ILE A 68 42.27 -7.49 45.48
CA ILE A 68 41.69 -8.76 45.07
C ILE A 68 40.20 -8.84 45.47
N ILE A 69 39.86 -8.50 46.71
CA ILE A 69 38.46 -8.52 47.18
C ILE A 69 37.60 -7.54 46.38
N TRP A 70 38.12 -6.33 46.11
CA TRP A 70 37.44 -5.34 45.29
C TRP A 70 37.24 -5.83 43.86
N LEU A 71 38.25 -6.45 43.24
CA LEU A 71 38.15 -6.99 41.84
C LEU A 71 37.13 -8.13 41.76
N ILE A 72 37.05 -9.00 42.75
CA ILE A 72 36.07 -10.08 42.80
C ILE A 72 34.66 -9.49 42.81
N GLY A 73 34.35 -8.56 43.70
CA GLY A 73 33.04 -7.94 43.77
C GLY A 73 32.70 -7.13 42.53
N PHE A 74 33.68 -6.39 41.95
CA PHE A 74 33.52 -5.68 40.70
C PHE A 74 33.17 -6.65 39.57
N SER A 75 33.90 -7.79 39.47
CA SER A 75 33.65 -8.81 38.43
C SER A 75 32.25 -9.42 38.57
N ILE A 76 31.79 -9.69 39.79
CA ILE A 76 30.43 -10.21 40.03
C ILE A 76 29.37 -9.21 39.54
N ILE A 77 29.50 -7.93 39.81
CA ILE A 77 28.57 -6.89 39.36
C ILE A 77 28.55 -6.83 37.84
N VAL A 78 29.72 -6.84 37.18
CA VAL A 78 29.80 -6.82 35.71
C VAL A 78 29.12 -8.05 35.11
N ILE A 79 29.37 -9.25 35.68
CA ILE A 79 28.73 -10.49 35.20
C ILE A 79 27.21 -10.42 35.34
N ILE A 80 26.67 -9.95 36.46
CA ILE A 80 25.24 -9.79 36.68
C ILE A 80 24.65 -8.81 35.66
N CYS A 81 25.31 -7.68 35.41
CA CYS A 81 24.85 -6.71 34.41
C CYS A 81 24.87 -7.27 32.98
N LEU A 82 25.91 -8.04 32.62
CA LEU A 82 26.02 -8.71 31.34
C LEU A 82 24.90 -9.76 31.14
N TYR A 83 24.68 -10.61 32.15
CA TYR A 83 23.63 -11.62 32.13
C TYR A 83 22.26 -10.99 31.91
N LYS A 84 21.96 -9.88 32.60
CA LYS A 84 20.70 -9.15 32.40
C LYS A 84 20.59 -8.56 31.02
N THR A 85 21.70 -8.10 30.44
CA THR A 85 21.70 -7.56 29.06
C THR A 85 21.44 -8.65 28.01
N LEU A 86 22.02 -9.85 28.20
CA LEU A 86 21.79 -11.01 27.34
C LEU A 86 20.32 -11.47 27.40
N SER A 87 19.73 -11.49 28.59
CA SER A 87 18.29 -11.82 28.74
C SER A 87 17.35 -10.89 27.94
N TYR A 88 17.73 -9.63 27.70
CA TYR A 88 16.97 -8.75 26.82
C TYR A 88 17.09 -9.15 25.35
N VAL A 89 18.25 -9.68 24.93
CA VAL A 89 18.43 -10.19 23.57
C VAL A 89 17.52 -11.40 23.36
N ASP A 90 17.48 -12.34 24.29
CA ASP A 90 16.58 -13.49 24.23
C ASP A 90 15.12 -13.06 24.12
N SER A 91 14.70 -12.09 24.95
CA SER A 91 13.34 -11.54 24.90
C SER A 91 13.00 -10.91 23.54
N ILE A 92 13.96 -10.23 22.89
CA ILE A 92 13.76 -9.65 21.56
C ILE A 92 13.70 -10.74 20.48
N VAL A 93 14.52 -11.78 20.58
CA VAL A 93 14.52 -12.93 19.66
C VAL A 93 13.17 -13.66 19.76
N ASP A 94 12.69 -13.96 20.95
CA ASP A 94 11.38 -14.58 21.16
C ASP A 94 10.25 -13.71 20.63
N ALA A 95 10.29 -12.40 20.89
CA ALA A 95 9.32 -11.45 20.38
C ALA A 95 9.35 -11.37 18.84
N SER A 96 10.51 -11.56 18.20
CA SER A 96 10.63 -11.56 16.75
C SER A 96 9.86 -12.70 16.08
N THR A 97 9.77 -13.86 16.73
CA THR A 97 8.97 -14.99 16.23
C THR A 97 7.47 -14.67 16.24
N LEU A 98 7.02 -13.83 17.18
CA LEU A 98 5.64 -13.37 17.26
C LEU A 98 5.27 -12.35 16.18
N LEU A 99 6.24 -11.72 15.51
CA LEU A 99 5.97 -10.85 14.34
C LEU A 99 5.40 -11.63 13.16
N ILE A 100 5.82 -12.88 13.00
CA ILE A 100 5.42 -13.76 11.88
C ILE A 100 4.19 -14.60 12.24
N SER A 101 3.86 -14.70 13.53
CA SER A 101 2.72 -15.50 13.98
C SER A 101 1.38 -14.82 13.66
N ASP A 102 0.38 -15.64 13.30
CA ASP A 102 -1.01 -15.19 13.03
C ASP A 102 -1.78 -14.79 14.30
N LYS A 103 -1.21 -14.98 15.49
CA LYS A 103 -1.87 -14.65 16.75
C LYS A 103 -2.07 -13.13 16.90
N GLU A 104 -3.27 -12.72 17.32
CA GLU A 104 -3.62 -11.30 17.51
C GLU A 104 -2.98 -10.64 18.73
N GLU A 105 -2.33 -11.42 19.58
CA GLU A 105 -1.73 -10.94 20.83
C GLU A 105 -0.64 -9.91 20.54
N ASP A 106 -0.66 -8.81 21.29
CA ASP A 106 0.40 -7.82 21.25
C ASP A 106 1.70 -8.39 21.84
N ILE A 107 2.82 -7.95 21.29
CA ILE A 107 4.15 -8.29 21.81
C ILE A 107 4.34 -7.50 23.09
N VAL A 108 4.70 -8.20 24.18
CA VAL A 108 5.01 -7.61 25.49
C VAL A 108 6.48 -7.84 25.78
N LEU A 109 7.21 -6.76 26.08
CA LEU A 109 8.62 -6.78 26.43
C LEU A 109 8.84 -6.14 27.80
N PRO A 110 9.99 -6.41 28.47
CA PRO A 110 10.33 -5.73 29.71
C PRO A 110 10.30 -4.20 29.58
N GLU A 111 9.98 -3.48 30.67
CA GLU A 111 9.84 -2.02 30.68
C GLU A 111 11.04 -1.26 30.08
N ASP A 112 12.25 -1.80 30.24
CA ASP A 112 13.47 -1.23 29.67
C ASP A 112 13.46 -1.23 28.13
N LEU A 113 12.60 -2.05 27.48
CA LEU A 113 12.46 -2.24 26.02
C LEU A 113 11.13 -1.68 25.46
N LEU A 114 10.41 -0.86 26.20
CA LEU A 114 9.11 -0.33 25.80
C LEU A 114 9.11 0.36 24.42
N ASP A 115 10.20 1.07 24.08
CA ASP A 115 10.35 1.71 22.76
C ASP A 115 10.48 0.67 21.63
N VAL A 116 11.08 -0.50 21.90
CA VAL A 116 11.21 -1.62 20.96
C VAL A 116 9.86 -2.31 20.81
N GLU A 117 9.16 -2.58 21.91
CA GLU A 117 7.81 -3.16 21.94
C GLU A 117 6.84 -2.39 21.07
N LYS A 118 6.74 -1.06 21.26
CA LYS A 118 5.85 -0.19 20.46
C LYS A 118 6.14 -0.29 18.98
N ARG A 119 7.42 -0.33 18.60
CA ARG A 119 7.81 -0.44 17.17
C ARG A 119 7.49 -1.80 16.59
N MET A 120 7.77 -2.88 17.34
CA MET A 120 7.45 -4.24 16.90
C MET A 120 5.95 -4.40 16.70
N ASN A 121 5.13 -3.88 17.60
CA ASN A 121 3.67 -3.89 17.47
C ASN A 121 3.18 -3.04 16.29
N GLN A 122 3.80 -1.89 16.01
CA GLN A 122 3.49 -1.09 14.82
C GLN A 122 3.83 -1.84 13.53
N ILE A 123 5.01 -2.47 13.45
CA ILE A 123 5.43 -3.28 12.29
C ILE A 123 4.46 -4.46 12.09
N LYS A 124 4.11 -5.18 13.16
CA LYS A 124 3.14 -6.29 13.13
C LYS A 124 1.79 -5.84 12.58
N LYS A 125 1.26 -4.73 13.09
CA LYS A 125 -0.01 -4.15 12.63
C LYS A 125 0.04 -3.74 11.16
N GLN A 126 1.15 -3.14 10.70
CA GLN A 126 1.31 -2.73 9.31
C GLN A 126 1.45 -3.96 8.38
N ALA A 127 2.24 -4.95 8.78
CA ALA A 127 2.41 -6.19 8.02
C ALA A 127 1.08 -6.93 7.84
N ARG A 128 0.29 -7.07 8.91
CA ARG A 128 -1.05 -7.67 8.85
C ARG A 128 -2.01 -6.89 7.95
N LYS A 129 -2.01 -5.57 8.06
CA LYS A 129 -2.83 -4.73 7.17
C LYS A 129 -2.46 -4.96 5.70
N ASN A 130 -1.17 -5.01 5.40
CA ASN A 130 -0.69 -5.25 4.04
C ASN A 130 -1.07 -6.65 3.54
N LEU A 131 -0.92 -7.68 4.38
CA LEU A 131 -1.30 -9.06 4.06
C LEU A 131 -2.80 -9.16 3.78
N ARG A 132 -3.64 -8.58 4.64
CA ARG A 132 -5.08 -8.55 4.45
C ARG A 132 -5.48 -7.87 3.14
N LEU A 133 -4.88 -6.71 2.84
CA LEU A 133 -5.13 -6.01 1.58
C LEU A 133 -4.70 -6.84 0.36
N ALA A 134 -3.57 -7.54 0.46
CA ALA A 134 -3.11 -8.45 -0.60
C ALA A 134 -4.10 -9.60 -0.82
N GLN A 135 -4.55 -10.25 0.26
CA GLN A 135 -5.55 -11.32 0.20
C GLN A 135 -6.90 -10.83 -0.37
N GLU A 136 -7.38 -9.67 0.08
CA GLU A 136 -8.61 -9.07 -0.45
C GLU A 136 -8.49 -8.77 -1.96
N ASN A 137 -7.34 -8.30 -2.42
CA ASN A 137 -7.09 -8.02 -3.83
C ASN A 137 -7.02 -9.33 -4.65
N GLU A 138 -6.36 -10.35 -4.13
CA GLU A 138 -6.29 -11.66 -4.77
C GLU A 138 -7.68 -12.30 -4.87
N GLN A 139 -8.46 -12.24 -3.80
CA GLN A 139 -9.84 -12.75 -3.79
C GLN A 139 -10.70 -12.02 -4.83
N ARG A 140 -10.62 -10.69 -4.89
CA ARG A 140 -11.35 -9.89 -5.91
C ARG A 140 -10.94 -10.26 -7.33
N LYS A 141 -9.64 -10.50 -7.56
CA LYS A 141 -9.13 -10.95 -8.85
C LYS A 141 -9.72 -12.31 -9.23
N ASN A 142 -9.73 -13.27 -8.29
CA ASN A 142 -10.28 -14.59 -8.52
C ASN A 142 -11.79 -14.55 -8.76
N ASP A 143 -12.54 -13.79 -7.96
CA ASP A 143 -13.97 -13.58 -8.16
C ASP A 143 -14.27 -12.99 -9.54
N LEU A 144 -13.43 -12.07 -10.00
CA LEU A 144 -13.59 -11.44 -11.32
C LEU A 144 -13.32 -12.44 -12.46
N ILE A 145 -12.29 -13.29 -12.33
CA ILE A 145 -11.98 -14.33 -13.31
C ILE A 145 -13.18 -15.30 -13.44
N VAL A 146 -13.75 -15.73 -12.32
CA VAL A 146 -14.93 -16.61 -12.31
C VAL A 146 -16.13 -15.92 -12.96
N TYR A 147 -16.34 -14.64 -12.66
CA TYR A 147 -17.41 -13.84 -13.29
C TYR A 147 -17.21 -13.70 -14.79
N LEU A 148 -16.01 -13.33 -15.25
CA LEU A 148 -15.71 -13.21 -16.67
C LEU A 148 -15.86 -14.53 -17.42
N ALA A 149 -15.46 -15.65 -16.83
CA ALA A 149 -15.65 -16.96 -17.42
C ALA A 149 -17.15 -17.28 -17.63
N HIS A 150 -18.01 -16.92 -16.67
CA HIS A 150 -19.46 -17.05 -16.81
C HIS A 150 -20.01 -16.11 -17.89
N ASP A 151 -19.55 -14.86 -17.90
CA ASP A 151 -20.03 -13.84 -18.86
C ASP A 151 -19.55 -14.09 -20.29
N ILE A 152 -18.39 -14.73 -20.48
CA ILE A 152 -17.88 -15.22 -21.75
C ILE A 152 -18.75 -16.39 -22.25
N LYS A 153 -19.13 -17.31 -21.37
CA LYS A 153 -19.92 -18.50 -21.74
C LYS A 153 -21.30 -18.11 -22.31
N THR A 154 -21.94 -17.10 -21.74
CA THR A 154 -23.31 -16.68 -22.13
C THR A 154 -23.41 -16.20 -23.59
N PRO A 155 -22.66 -15.18 -24.07
CA PRO A 155 -22.69 -14.75 -25.47
C PRO A 155 -22.18 -15.85 -26.39
N LEU A 156 -21.18 -16.63 -26.00
CA LEU A 156 -20.66 -17.74 -26.79
C LEU A 156 -21.75 -18.82 -27.05
N THR A 157 -22.47 -19.24 -26.03
CA THR A 157 -23.56 -20.21 -26.17
C THR A 157 -24.69 -19.66 -27.02
N SER A 158 -25.05 -18.38 -26.86
CA SER A 158 -26.06 -17.71 -27.65
C SER A 158 -25.65 -17.64 -29.14
N MET A 159 -24.40 -17.25 -29.41
CA MET A 159 -23.86 -17.18 -30.78
C MET A 159 -23.86 -18.56 -31.44
N ILE A 160 -23.38 -19.61 -30.77
CA ILE A 160 -23.43 -20.97 -31.29
C ILE A 160 -24.86 -21.39 -31.57
N GLY A 161 -25.81 -21.10 -30.66
CA GLY A 161 -27.22 -21.45 -30.88
C GLY A 161 -27.84 -20.80 -32.12
N TYR A 162 -27.61 -19.50 -32.35
CA TYR A 162 -28.11 -18.82 -33.55
C TYR A 162 -27.43 -19.28 -34.84
N LEU A 163 -26.11 -19.57 -34.79
CA LEU A 163 -25.39 -20.13 -35.93
C LEU A 163 -25.84 -21.55 -36.26
N SER A 164 -26.12 -22.40 -35.25
CA SER A 164 -26.68 -23.75 -35.42
C SER A 164 -28.06 -23.69 -36.10
N LEU A 165 -28.95 -22.81 -35.62
CA LEU A 165 -30.26 -22.60 -36.26
C LEU A 165 -30.16 -22.16 -37.73
N LEU A 166 -29.19 -21.28 -38.04
CA LEU A 166 -28.92 -20.85 -39.42
C LEU A 166 -28.41 -21.97 -40.31
N ASN A 167 -27.66 -22.93 -39.73
CA ASN A 167 -27.10 -24.07 -40.44
C ASN A 167 -28.14 -25.22 -40.63
N GLU A 168 -29.03 -25.42 -39.66
CA GLU A 168 -30.02 -26.50 -39.69
C GLU A 168 -31.24 -26.18 -40.52
N ILE A 169 -31.68 -24.91 -40.61
CA ILE A 169 -32.91 -24.48 -41.28
C ILE A 169 -32.59 -23.92 -42.65
N ASN A 170 -32.61 -24.76 -43.69
CA ASN A 170 -32.27 -24.37 -45.05
C ASN A 170 -33.28 -23.35 -45.68
N ASP A 171 -34.57 -23.47 -45.37
CA ASP A 171 -35.62 -22.62 -45.93
C ASP A 171 -36.08 -21.50 -45.01
N MET A 172 -35.14 -20.97 -44.18
CA MET A 172 -35.43 -19.88 -43.28
C MET A 172 -35.78 -18.58 -44.04
N PRO A 173 -36.88 -17.88 -43.68
CA PRO A 173 -37.23 -16.59 -44.28
C PRO A 173 -36.09 -15.58 -44.14
N LEU A 174 -35.79 -14.82 -45.22
CA LEU A 174 -34.68 -13.89 -45.29
C LEU A 174 -34.66 -12.91 -44.12
N LYS A 175 -35.81 -12.38 -43.72
CA LYS A 175 -35.93 -11.47 -42.55
C LYS A 175 -35.47 -12.11 -41.23
N GLN A 176 -35.77 -13.39 -41.04
CA GLN A 176 -35.38 -14.13 -39.86
C GLN A 176 -33.89 -14.51 -39.88
N ARG A 177 -33.36 -14.88 -41.06
CA ARG A 177 -31.94 -15.15 -41.28
C ARG A 177 -31.09 -13.91 -40.96
N VAL A 178 -31.46 -12.74 -41.51
CA VAL A 178 -30.77 -11.47 -41.19
C VAL A 178 -30.83 -11.14 -39.72
N LYS A 179 -31.98 -11.33 -39.07
CA LYS A 179 -32.10 -11.12 -37.60
C LYS A 179 -31.15 -12.00 -36.81
N TYR A 180 -31.03 -13.29 -37.12
CA TYR A 180 -30.15 -14.23 -36.40
C TYR A 180 -28.68 -13.94 -36.64
N ILE A 181 -28.29 -13.53 -37.87
CA ILE A 181 -26.96 -13.07 -38.19
C ILE A 181 -26.58 -11.84 -37.33
N ASN A 182 -27.48 -10.84 -37.25
CA ASN A 182 -27.24 -9.61 -36.49
C ASN A 182 -27.10 -9.92 -34.98
N ILE A 183 -27.91 -10.84 -34.43
CA ILE A 183 -27.77 -11.25 -33.04
C ILE A 183 -26.43 -11.96 -32.81
N ALA A 184 -26.04 -12.87 -33.71
CA ALA A 184 -24.76 -13.56 -33.58
C ALA A 184 -23.59 -12.59 -33.65
N LEU A 185 -23.65 -11.59 -34.54
CA LEU A 185 -22.64 -10.54 -34.68
C LEU A 185 -22.56 -9.66 -33.44
N GLU A 186 -23.70 -9.21 -32.88
CA GLU A 186 -23.74 -8.47 -31.60
C GLU A 186 -23.10 -9.24 -30.46
N LYS A 187 -23.38 -10.55 -30.36
CA LYS A 187 -22.79 -11.39 -29.33
C LYS A 187 -21.29 -11.63 -29.54
N SER A 188 -20.82 -11.63 -30.80
CA SER A 188 -19.38 -11.70 -31.12
C SER A 188 -18.64 -10.45 -30.66
N TYR A 189 -19.14 -9.27 -30.90
CA TYR A 189 -18.54 -8.01 -30.42
C TYR A 189 -18.53 -7.97 -28.89
N ARG A 190 -19.61 -8.42 -28.25
CA ARG A 190 -19.63 -8.50 -26.78
C ARG A 190 -18.58 -9.46 -26.24
N LEU A 191 -18.32 -10.60 -26.90
CA LEU A 191 -17.30 -11.56 -26.55
C LEU A 191 -15.90 -10.97 -26.71
N GLU A 192 -15.67 -10.22 -27.79
CA GLU A 192 -14.41 -9.50 -28.03
C GLU A 192 -14.10 -8.52 -26.88
N ASP A 193 -15.08 -7.72 -26.46
CA ASP A 193 -14.94 -6.80 -25.32
C ASP A 193 -14.52 -7.53 -24.04
N LEU A 194 -15.18 -8.67 -23.72
CA LEU A 194 -14.88 -9.46 -22.53
C LEU A 194 -13.49 -10.09 -22.57
N ILE A 195 -13.05 -10.53 -23.75
CA ILE A 195 -11.69 -11.07 -23.94
C ILE A 195 -10.65 -9.95 -23.75
N ASN A 196 -10.90 -8.77 -24.30
CA ASN A 196 -10.01 -7.62 -24.11
C ASN A 196 -9.91 -7.23 -22.63
N GLU A 197 -11.02 -7.25 -21.87
CA GLU A 197 -11.00 -7.06 -20.40
C GLU A 197 -10.16 -8.13 -19.70
N LEU A 198 -10.23 -9.40 -20.12
CA LEU A 198 -9.42 -10.48 -19.54
C LEU A 198 -7.93 -10.31 -19.84
N PHE A 199 -7.56 -9.91 -21.05
CA PHE A 199 -6.18 -9.58 -21.39
C PHE A 199 -5.63 -8.43 -20.57
N ASP A 200 -6.45 -7.42 -20.29
CA ASP A 200 -6.08 -6.32 -19.42
C ASP A 200 -5.72 -6.79 -18.00
N ILE A 201 -6.52 -7.70 -17.44
CA ILE A 201 -6.24 -8.31 -16.14
C ILE A 201 -4.89 -9.06 -16.15
N SER A 202 -4.62 -9.81 -17.22
CA SER A 202 -3.40 -10.60 -17.34
C SER A 202 -2.15 -9.73 -17.50
N ARG A 203 -2.20 -8.73 -18.36
CA ARG A 203 -1.08 -7.80 -18.61
C ARG A 203 -0.74 -6.95 -17.40
N PHE A 204 -1.74 -6.56 -16.63
CA PHE A 204 -1.57 -5.70 -15.45
C PHE A 204 -0.75 -6.36 -14.32
N ASN A 205 -0.61 -7.68 -14.35
CA ASN A 205 0.17 -8.43 -13.36
C ASN A 205 1.60 -8.77 -13.82
N ALA A 206 1.94 -8.56 -15.10
CA ALA A 206 3.13 -9.17 -15.69
C ALA A 206 4.23 -8.19 -16.13
N GLU A 207 3.94 -6.92 -16.44
CA GLU A 207 4.91 -6.07 -17.13
C GLU A 207 4.96 -4.63 -16.64
N THR A 208 6.18 -4.11 -16.55
CA THR A 208 6.47 -2.68 -16.52
C THR A 208 5.97 -2.07 -17.83
N ILE A 209 4.98 -1.20 -17.79
CA ILE A 209 4.48 -0.50 -18.98
C ILE A 209 5.62 0.37 -19.53
N ILE A 210 6.14 0.03 -20.70
CA ILE A 210 7.11 0.84 -21.41
C ILE A 210 6.32 1.87 -22.25
N LEU A 211 6.61 3.16 -22.06
CA LEU A 211 5.96 4.25 -22.78
C LEU A 211 6.71 4.57 -24.09
N SER A 212 5.98 4.66 -25.20
CA SER A 212 6.44 5.20 -26.47
C SER A 212 5.89 6.64 -26.63
N LYS A 213 6.62 7.62 -26.08
CA LYS A 213 6.16 9.02 -26.06
C LYS A 213 6.46 9.72 -27.38
N GLU A 214 5.49 10.48 -27.88
CA GLU A 214 5.55 11.31 -29.08
C GLU A 214 4.80 12.63 -28.88
N GLU A 215 4.90 13.55 -29.83
CA GLU A 215 4.09 14.77 -29.83
C GLU A 215 2.63 14.42 -30.14
N LEU A 216 1.74 14.74 -29.20
CA LEU A 216 0.33 14.41 -29.26
C LEU A 216 -0.54 15.66 -29.20
N ASN A 217 -1.41 15.85 -30.18
CA ASN A 217 -2.47 16.84 -30.11
C ASN A 217 -3.62 16.32 -29.23
N LEU A 218 -3.60 16.71 -27.95
CA LEU A 218 -4.55 16.24 -26.95
C LEU A 218 -5.98 16.65 -27.26
N THR A 219 -6.20 17.89 -27.76
CA THR A 219 -7.54 18.38 -28.09
C THR A 219 -8.17 17.53 -29.20
N MET A 220 -7.44 17.30 -30.29
CA MET A 220 -7.89 16.47 -31.40
C MET A 220 -8.17 15.02 -31.00
N MET A 221 -7.29 14.45 -30.15
CA MET A 221 -7.52 13.11 -29.65
C MET A 221 -8.81 13.00 -28.83
N LEU A 222 -9.09 13.97 -27.95
CA LEU A 222 -10.33 13.98 -27.18
C LEU A 222 -11.57 14.10 -28.07
N GLU A 223 -11.50 14.90 -29.12
CA GLU A 223 -12.56 14.99 -30.13
C GLU A 223 -12.81 13.64 -30.82
N GLN A 224 -11.72 12.96 -31.25
CA GLN A 224 -11.81 11.63 -31.85
C GLN A 224 -12.43 10.59 -30.92
N ILE A 225 -11.99 10.56 -29.64
CA ILE A 225 -12.55 9.65 -28.66
C ILE A 225 -14.05 9.92 -28.45
N VAL A 226 -14.47 11.18 -28.40
CA VAL A 226 -15.89 11.53 -28.23
C VAL A 226 -16.72 11.09 -29.47
N ASP A 227 -16.16 11.23 -30.66
CA ASP A 227 -16.80 10.77 -31.89
C ASP A 227 -16.99 9.25 -31.91
N ASP A 228 -16.03 8.47 -31.39
CA ASP A 228 -16.13 7.01 -31.25
C ASP A 228 -17.29 6.60 -30.33
N PHE A 229 -17.64 7.42 -29.33
CA PHE A 229 -18.77 7.19 -28.44
C PHE A 229 -20.13 7.69 -28.98
N TYR A 230 -20.18 8.35 -30.13
CA TYR A 230 -21.41 8.93 -30.67
C TYR A 230 -22.60 7.94 -30.78
N PRO A 231 -22.43 6.68 -31.24
CA PRO A 231 -23.53 5.71 -31.29
C PRO A 231 -24.15 5.46 -29.90
N ILE A 232 -23.32 5.29 -28.89
CA ILE A 232 -23.73 5.00 -27.48
C ILE A 232 -24.40 6.24 -26.88
N LEU A 233 -23.89 7.42 -27.17
CA LEU A 233 -24.45 8.69 -26.71
C LEU A 233 -25.83 8.91 -27.24
N LYS A 234 -26.04 8.66 -28.55
CA LYS A 234 -27.32 8.77 -29.21
C LYS A 234 -28.36 7.78 -28.68
N GLU A 235 -27.95 6.54 -28.42
CA GLU A 235 -28.83 5.51 -27.85
C GLU A 235 -29.32 5.89 -26.43
N ASN A 236 -28.46 6.53 -25.63
CA ASN A 236 -28.78 6.92 -24.27
C ASN A 236 -29.29 8.37 -24.14
N ASN A 237 -29.53 9.08 -25.24
CA ASN A 237 -29.90 10.50 -25.27
C ASN A 237 -28.94 11.37 -24.41
N LYS A 238 -27.64 11.16 -24.56
CA LYS A 238 -26.60 11.91 -23.88
C LYS A 238 -25.78 12.73 -24.85
N GLU A 239 -25.20 13.81 -24.36
CA GLU A 239 -24.35 14.71 -25.15
C GLU A 239 -23.03 14.93 -24.43
N ILE A 240 -21.92 14.97 -25.17
CA ILE A 240 -20.61 15.40 -24.66
C ILE A 240 -20.22 16.70 -25.31
N THR A 241 -19.77 17.67 -24.50
CA THR A 241 -19.23 18.94 -25.02
C THR A 241 -17.80 19.09 -24.55
N ILE A 242 -16.92 19.47 -25.49
CA ILE A 242 -15.52 19.78 -25.20
C ILE A 242 -15.37 21.30 -25.19
N LYS A 243 -14.80 21.83 -24.09
CA LYS A 243 -14.40 23.23 -23.96
C LYS A 243 -12.88 23.27 -23.87
N SER A 244 -12.25 23.73 -24.93
CA SER A 244 -10.80 23.92 -25.00
C SER A 244 -10.52 25.32 -25.55
N ASP A 245 -9.59 26.02 -24.94
CA ASP A 245 -9.23 27.37 -25.37
C ASP A 245 -8.39 27.35 -26.66
N ASP A 246 -7.57 26.29 -26.88
CA ASP A 246 -6.64 26.16 -28.01
C ASP A 246 -6.26 24.71 -28.32
N LYS A 247 -5.53 24.53 -29.44
CA LYS A 247 -4.81 23.29 -29.74
C LYS A 247 -3.71 23.06 -28.70
N ILE A 248 -3.86 22.00 -27.91
CA ILE A 248 -2.91 21.65 -26.86
C ILE A 248 -2.07 20.45 -27.29
N ILE A 249 -0.74 20.64 -27.32
CA ILE A 249 0.22 19.57 -27.64
C ILE A 249 0.93 19.17 -26.37
N ILE A 250 1.04 17.85 -26.13
CA ILE A 250 1.77 17.23 -25.03
C ILE A 250 2.74 16.18 -25.58
N TYR A 251 3.76 15.79 -24.79
CA TYR A 251 4.67 14.70 -25.13
C TYR A 251 4.28 13.44 -24.36
N ALA A 252 3.60 12.51 -25.02
CA ALA A 252 2.95 11.38 -24.36
C ALA A 252 2.82 10.18 -25.30
N ASP A 253 2.55 9.02 -24.74
CA ASP A 253 2.17 7.81 -25.50
C ASP A 253 0.70 7.93 -25.91
N SER A 254 0.46 8.08 -27.21
CA SER A 254 -0.87 8.35 -27.78
C SER A 254 -1.90 7.26 -27.44
N ASP A 255 -1.52 5.99 -27.61
CA ASP A 255 -2.40 4.84 -27.32
C ASP A 255 -2.77 4.76 -25.83
N LYS A 256 -1.79 4.99 -24.97
CA LYS A 256 -2.00 4.94 -23.53
C LYS A 256 -2.87 6.11 -23.05
N ILE A 257 -2.63 7.32 -23.54
CA ILE A 257 -3.45 8.48 -23.17
C ILE A 257 -4.88 8.36 -23.73
N ALA A 258 -5.05 7.86 -24.95
CA ALA A 258 -6.38 7.56 -25.49
C ALA A 258 -7.14 6.58 -24.58
N ARG A 259 -6.46 5.55 -24.08
CA ARG A 259 -7.03 4.59 -23.13
C ARG A 259 -7.43 5.23 -21.80
N VAL A 260 -6.65 6.19 -21.27
CA VAL A 260 -6.99 6.95 -20.06
C VAL A 260 -8.32 7.65 -20.24
N PHE A 261 -8.43 8.47 -21.29
CA PHE A 261 -9.65 9.25 -21.52
C PHE A 261 -10.82 8.40 -21.96
N GLY A 262 -10.61 7.36 -22.75
CA GLY A 262 -11.64 6.36 -23.08
C GLY A 262 -12.26 5.72 -21.84
N ASN A 263 -11.45 5.32 -20.86
CA ASN A 263 -11.93 4.77 -19.59
C ASN A 263 -12.71 5.78 -18.75
N ILE A 264 -12.25 7.02 -18.67
CA ILE A 264 -12.91 8.08 -17.91
C ILE A 264 -14.24 8.47 -18.58
N ILE A 265 -14.25 8.66 -19.89
CA ILE A 265 -15.45 9.02 -20.66
C ILE A 265 -16.48 7.89 -20.61
N LYS A 266 -16.06 6.63 -20.79
CA LYS A 266 -16.94 5.46 -20.64
C LYS A 266 -17.60 5.42 -19.26
N ASN A 267 -16.84 5.71 -18.21
CA ASN A 267 -17.38 5.84 -16.86
C ASN A 267 -18.38 6.98 -16.75
N ALA A 268 -18.06 8.16 -17.25
CA ALA A 268 -18.97 9.31 -17.23
C ALA A 268 -20.29 8.99 -17.95
N ILE A 269 -20.24 8.30 -19.11
CA ILE A 269 -21.44 7.86 -19.84
C ILE A 269 -22.25 6.86 -19.02
N ASN A 270 -21.61 5.88 -18.40
CA ASN A 270 -22.29 4.80 -17.68
C ASN A 270 -22.97 5.27 -16.38
N TYR A 271 -22.36 6.24 -15.70
CA TYR A 271 -22.83 6.69 -14.38
C TYR A 271 -23.54 8.05 -14.39
N SER A 272 -23.61 8.73 -15.54
CA SER A 272 -24.44 9.92 -15.67
C SER A 272 -25.93 9.58 -15.71
N ILE A 273 -26.76 10.50 -15.21
CA ILE A 273 -28.22 10.40 -15.37
C ILE A 273 -28.62 10.48 -16.84
N ASN A 274 -29.80 9.90 -17.17
CA ASN A 274 -30.32 9.97 -18.53
C ASN A 274 -30.60 11.43 -18.94
N ASN A 275 -30.42 11.73 -20.21
CA ASN A 275 -30.56 13.07 -20.79
C ASN A 275 -29.58 14.11 -20.22
N ASP A 276 -28.41 13.65 -19.73
CA ASP A 276 -27.38 14.54 -19.17
C ASP A 276 -26.39 15.01 -20.24
N LYS A 277 -25.79 16.16 -19.93
CA LYS A 277 -24.70 16.75 -20.69
C LYS A 277 -23.38 16.56 -19.94
N ILE A 278 -22.50 15.70 -20.48
CA ILE A 278 -21.15 15.48 -19.98
C ILE A 278 -20.26 16.61 -20.52
N GLU A 279 -19.47 17.23 -19.64
CA GLU A 279 -18.58 18.33 -20.03
C GLU A 279 -17.12 17.90 -19.89
N ILE A 280 -16.35 18.10 -20.96
CA ILE A 280 -14.88 17.92 -20.95
C ILE A 280 -14.28 19.33 -21.07
N GLU A 281 -13.54 19.74 -20.04
CA GLU A 281 -12.86 21.02 -19.98
C GLU A 281 -11.37 20.81 -20.06
N VAL A 282 -10.68 21.46 -21.00
CA VAL A 282 -9.22 21.35 -21.20
C VAL A 282 -8.61 22.73 -21.05
N LYS A 283 -7.71 22.87 -20.07
CA LYS A 283 -7.04 24.12 -19.76
C LYS A 283 -5.53 23.94 -19.60
N LYS A 284 -4.77 24.93 -20.06
CA LYS A 284 -3.35 25.04 -19.72
C LYS A 284 -3.19 25.72 -18.37
N ASP A 285 -2.31 25.16 -17.54
CA ASP A 285 -1.89 25.75 -16.26
C ASP A 285 -0.38 25.68 -16.15
N ASN A 286 0.29 26.80 -16.46
CA ASN A 286 1.75 26.93 -16.46
C ASN A 286 2.47 25.83 -17.27
N GLN A 287 3.02 24.83 -16.58
CA GLN A 287 3.77 23.69 -17.19
C GLN A 287 2.91 22.44 -17.38
N ASN A 288 1.64 22.49 -17.06
CA ASN A 288 0.73 21.36 -17.12
C ASN A 288 -0.50 21.66 -18.00
N VAL A 289 -1.15 20.59 -18.45
CA VAL A 289 -2.50 20.62 -18.96
C VAL A 289 -3.41 19.93 -17.94
N ILE A 290 -4.57 20.52 -17.71
CA ILE A 290 -5.61 19.98 -16.84
C ILE A 290 -6.81 19.63 -17.70
N VAL A 291 -7.22 18.37 -17.66
CA VAL A 291 -8.43 17.87 -18.32
C VAL A 291 -9.42 17.47 -17.24
N LYS A 292 -10.61 18.07 -17.26
CA LYS A 292 -11.72 17.75 -16.35
C LYS A 292 -12.86 17.14 -17.12
N VAL A 293 -13.28 15.95 -16.72
CA VAL A 293 -14.48 15.29 -17.21
C VAL A 293 -15.54 15.34 -16.12
N LYS A 294 -16.64 16.03 -16.40
CA LYS A 294 -17.73 16.28 -15.44
C LYS A 294 -19.00 15.62 -15.90
N ASN A 295 -19.66 14.90 -15.02
CA ASN A 295 -20.96 14.32 -15.26
C ASN A 295 -21.85 14.43 -14.03
N LYS A 296 -23.18 14.56 -14.23
CA LYS A 296 -24.15 14.47 -13.15
C LYS A 296 -24.51 13.03 -12.88
N GLY A 297 -24.54 12.62 -11.62
CA GLY A 297 -24.84 11.26 -11.23
C GLY A 297 -25.04 11.14 -9.73
N ALA A 298 -25.20 9.91 -9.25
CA ALA A 298 -25.26 9.66 -7.83
C ALA A 298 -23.94 10.03 -7.16
N LYS A 299 -24.02 10.72 -6.01
CA LYS A 299 -22.86 11.08 -5.21
C LYS A 299 -22.07 9.84 -4.80
N ILE A 300 -20.78 9.87 -5.01
CA ILE A 300 -19.86 8.82 -4.53
C ILE A 300 -19.43 9.17 -3.10
N PRO A 301 -19.73 8.34 -2.10
CA PRO A 301 -19.28 8.57 -0.73
C PRO A 301 -17.75 8.69 -0.64
N GLU A 302 -17.26 9.54 0.26
CA GLU A 302 -15.81 9.83 0.38
C GLU A 302 -14.95 8.59 0.62
N GLU A 303 -15.46 7.62 1.39
CA GLU A 303 -14.78 6.35 1.64
C GLU A 303 -14.61 5.52 0.36
N LYS A 304 -15.64 5.52 -0.50
CA LYS A 304 -15.60 4.84 -1.80
C LYS A 304 -14.73 5.61 -2.79
N LEU A 305 -14.78 6.95 -2.78
CA LEU A 305 -14.03 7.81 -3.67
C LEU A 305 -12.50 7.61 -3.53
N LYS A 306 -12.01 7.35 -2.33
CA LYS A 306 -10.60 7.01 -2.07
C LYS A 306 -10.16 5.69 -2.70
N ARG A 307 -11.12 4.82 -3.03
CA ARG A 307 -10.90 3.44 -3.48
C ARG A 307 -11.22 3.20 -4.95
N ILE A 308 -11.85 4.14 -5.65
CA ILE A 308 -12.27 3.94 -7.06
C ILE A 308 -11.10 3.69 -8.02
N PHE A 309 -9.87 4.04 -7.62
CA PHE A 309 -8.64 3.77 -8.35
C PHE A 309 -7.94 2.48 -7.90
N GLU A 310 -8.47 1.75 -6.91
CA GLU A 310 -7.96 0.44 -6.53
C GLU A 310 -8.32 -0.60 -7.59
N LYS A 311 -7.39 -1.50 -7.88
CA LYS A 311 -7.62 -2.61 -8.83
C LYS A 311 -8.81 -3.45 -8.38
N PHE A 312 -9.68 -3.80 -9.34
CA PHE A 312 -10.87 -4.65 -9.11
C PHE A 312 -11.92 -4.04 -8.16
N TYR A 313 -11.79 -2.77 -7.79
CA TYR A 313 -12.76 -2.11 -6.94
C TYR A 313 -13.95 -1.59 -7.75
N ARG A 314 -15.15 -1.83 -7.22
CA ARG A 314 -16.43 -1.30 -7.74
C ARG A 314 -17.20 -0.68 -6.60
N ALA A 315 -17.73 0.53 -6.82
CA ALA A 315 -18.53 1.23 -5.80
C ALA A 315 -19.90 0.57 -5.60
N ASP A 316 -20.43 -0.11 -6.62
CA ASP A 316 -21.71 -0.82 -6.57
C ASP A 316 -21.49 -2.31 -6.33
N SER A 317 -22.13 -2.83 -5.26
CA SER A 317 -22.15 -4.25 -4.95
C SER A 317 -23.10 -5.07 -5.84
N SER A 318 -24.01 -4.42 -6.57
CA SER A 318 -24.92 -5.07 -7.49
C SER A 318 -24.18 -5.42 -8.79
N ARG A 319 -23.82 -6.69 -8.94
CA ARG A 319 -23.22 -7.28 -10.15
C ARG A 319 -24.17 -7.32 -11.35
N THR A 320 -25.25 -6.55 -11.35
CA THR A 320 -26.25 -6.54 -12.43
C THR A 320 -25.71 -5.81 -13.66
N SER A 321 -25.75 -6.46 -14.71
CA SER A 321 -25.14 -6.44 -16.02
C SER A 321 -25.34 -5.23 -16.94
N LYS A 322 -25.98 -4.14 -16.55
CA LYS A 322 -26.17 -2.98 -17.43
C LYS A 322 -24.98 -2.01 -17.48
N THR A 323 -24.17 -1.96 -16.42
CA THR A 323 -22.98 -1.07 -16.32
C THR A 323 -21.67 -1.83 -16.18
N GLY A 324 -21.64 -3.10 -16.64
CA GLY A 324 -20.58 -4.07 -16.42
C GLY A 324 -19.19 -3.61 -16.85
N GLY A 325 -18.30 -3.39 -15.88
CA GLY A 325 -16.87 -3.17 -16.09
C GLY A 325 -16.05 -3.97 -15.07
N SER A 326 -14.82 -4.35 -15.45
CA SER A 326 -13.88 -5.15 -14.63
C SER A 326 -13.41 -4.48 -13.34
N GLY A 327 -13.69 -3.18 -13.15
CA GLY A 327 -13.09 -2.40 -12.05
C GLY A 327 -11.61 -2.09 -12.26
N LEU A 328 -11.10 -2.28 -13.47
CA LEU A 328 -9.70 -2.00 -13.83
C LEU A 328 -9.53 -0.68 -14.57
N GLY A 329 -10.53 -0.19 -15.27
CA GLY A 329 -10.40 0.96 -16.15
C GLY A 329 -9.82 2.21 -15.47
N LEU A 330 -10.31 2.57 -14.29
CA LEU A 330 -9.77 3.71 -13.51
C LEU A 330 -8.41 3.43 -12.89
N ALA A 331 -8.13 2.18 -12.47
CA ALA A 331 -6.82 1.80 -11.97
C ALA A 331 -5.76 1.89 -13.07
N ILE A 332 -6.08 1.42 -14.30
CA ILE A 332 -5.22 1.54 -15.48
C ILE A 332 -5.01 3.02 -15.84
N ALA A 333 -6.08 3.83 -15.84
CA ALA A 333 -5.97 5.25 -16.12
C ALA A 333 -5.02 5.94 -15.14
N LYS A 334 -5.11 5.64 -13.84
CA LYS A 334 -4.22 6.18 -12.82
C LYS A 334 -2.77 5.80 -13.07
N GLU A 335 -2.48 4.54 -13.31
CA GLU A 335 -1.11 4.06 -13.54
C GLU A 335 -0.48 4.68 -14.78
N ILE A 336 -1.23 4.76 -15.89
CA ILE A 336 -0.76 5.42 -17.11
C ILE A 336 -0.46 6.90 -16.85
N VAL A 337 -1.34 7.62 -16.17
CA VAL A 337 -1.15 9.04 -15.83
C VAL A 337 0.09 9.22 -14.95
N GLU A 338 0.29 8.38 -13.92
CA GLU A 338 1.47 8.41 -13.05
C GLU A 338 2.77 8.12 -13.82
N LEU A 339 2.76 7.17 -14.77
CA LEU A 339 3.91 6.89 -15.64
C LEU A 339 4.25 8.08 -16.57
N HIS A 340 3.27 8.91 -16.90
CA HIS A 340 3.47 10.17 -17.61
C HIS A 340 3.86 11.33 -16.70
N ASN A 341 4.20 11.08 -15.42
CA ASN A 341 4.48 12.08 -14.39
C ASN A 341 3.29 13.03 -14.15
N GLY A 342 2.09 12.57 -14.43
CA GLY A 342 0.85 13.29 -14.19
C GLY A 342 0.17 12.90 -12.87
N LYS A 343 -1.03 13.42 -12.67
CA LYS A 343 -1.87 13.13 -11.52
C LYS A 343 -3.33 12.99 -11.94
N ILE A 344 -4.06 12.02 -11.39
CA ILE A 344 -5.51 11.88 -11.56
C ILE A 344 -6.19 11.99 -10.21
N ILE A 345 -7.29 12.75 -10.17
CA ILE A 345 -8.09 12.99 -8.97
C ILE A 345 -9.55 12.84 -9.35
N ALA A 346 -10.37 12.35 -8.42
CA ALA A 346 -11.82 12.34 -8.54
C ALA A 346 -12.45 13.06 -7.35
N THR A 347 -13.44 13.87 -7.63
CA THR A 347 -14.28 14.54 -6.62
C THR A 347 -15.74 14.29 -6.95
N SER A 348 -16.59 14.15 -5.95
CA SER A 348 -18.03 13.94 -6.13
C SER A 348 -18.79 14.66 -5.06
N ASN A 349 -19.79 15.43 -5.49
CA ASN A 349 -20.74 16.12 -4.60
C ASN A 349 -22.18 15.78 -5.01
N ASP A 350 -23.17 16.43 -4.44
CA ASP A 350 -24.57 16.18 -4.72
C ASP A 350 -25.02 16.69 -6.11
N LEU A 351 -24.18 17.44 -6.83
CA LEU A 351 -24.46 18.01 -8.14
C LEU A 351 -23.77 17.25 -9.26
N GLU A 352 -22.49 16.91 -9.07
CA GLU A 352 -21.65 16.33 -10.12
C GLU A 352 -20.52 15.48 -9.59
N THR A 353 -20.02 14.59 -10.43
CA THR A 353 -18.72 13.89 -10.26
C THR A 353 -17.75 14.45 -11.29
N VAL A 354 -16.53 14.78 -10.83
CA VAL A 354 -15.47 15.35 -11.66
C VAL A 354 -14.25 14.46 -11.58
N PHE A 355 -13.77 13.99 -12.73
CA PHE A 355 -12.45 13.40 -12.88
C PHE A 355 -11.50 14.43 -13.44
N GLU A 356 -10.42 14.72 -12.73
CA GLU A 356 -9.39 15.68 -13.11
C GLU A 356 -8.09 14.95 -13.42
N VAL A 357 -7.56 15.12 -14.62
CA VAL A 357 -6.27 14.58 -15.06
C VAL A 357 -5.33 15.75 -15.32
N VAL A 358 -4.18 15.72 -14.67
CA VAL A 358 -3.09 16.70 -14.83
C VAL A 358 -1.93 16.01 -15.53
N LEU A 359 -1.50 16.51 -16.68
CA LEU A 359 -0.35 15.99 -17.43
C LEU A 359 0.64 17.12 -17.69
N PRO A 360 1.97 16.83 -17.69
CA PRO A 360 2.97 17.83 -18.04
C PRO A 360 2.84 18.22 -19.53
N LEU A 361 2.94 19.51 -19.78
CA LEU A 361 3.14 20.02 -21.14
C LEU A 361 4.53 19.65 -21.64
N CYS A 362 4.70 19.54 -22.95
CA CYS A 362 6.01 19.36 -23.57
C CYS A 362 6.96 20.44 -23.05
N LYS A 363 8.12 20.07 -22.52
CA LYS A 363 9.22 21.02 -22.38
C LYS A 363 9.77 21.27 -23.78
N ASN A 364 9.63 22.52 -24.27
CA ASN A 364 10.41 23.00 -25.40
C ASN A 364 11.90 22.82 -25.14
#